data_250d1b34062636b40d34e76c76d75c02
#
_entry.id   250d1b34062636b40d34e76c76d75c02
#
_cell.length_a   1.000
_cell.length_b   1.000
_cell.length_c   1.000
_cell.angle_alpha   90.00
_cell.angle_beta   90.00
_cell.angle_gamma   90.00
#
_symmetry.space_group_name_H-M   'P 1'
#
loop_
_entity.id
_entity.type
_entity.pdbx_description
1 polymer ?
#
loop_
_entity_poly.entity_id
_entity_poly.type
_entity_poly.pdbx_seq_one_letter_code
_entity_poly.pdbx_strand_id
1 'polypeptide(L)'
;MDITKLKRGMNIDLKPWTDERKAEARRYMDILKKAGFDHVRLPFTVNPDNPACRPETSFYKEMRDITQMALDSGFYVMVDIHPFAGMNENPLGNKNAFLKFWSELADYMKDMDERVIFEVMNEPDNKYDYVLLNEIQNEAIKEIRKSNPTRWIAAASAHCNTIENLMHLELPADDKNIFVTLHEYTPMKFTHQGADWMSGDWPTGVVWGSDKERRLLEYRFDMAKRWSDFYGRYVHLGEFGVMCV
;
A
#
# COMPACT_ATOMS: atom_id res chain seq x y z
N MET A 1 11.70 2.32 -14.89
CA MET A 1 11.31 0.98 -14.34
C MET A 1 10.21 0.36 -15.19
N ASP A 2 10.21 -0.97 -15.38
CA ASP A 2 9.15 -1.72 -16.05
C ASP A 2 8.18 -2.30 -15.01
N ILE A 3 7.00 -1.70 -14.88
CA ILE A 3 5.99 -2.07 -13.88
C ILE A 3 5.41 -3.47 -14.11
N THR A 4 5.49 -4.01 -15.33
CA THR A 4 4.98 -5.35 -15.65
C THR A 4 5.77 -6.49 -15.00
N LYS A 5 6.89 -6.16 -14.37
CA LYS A 5 7.71 -7.11 -13.59
C LYS A 5 7.18 -7.37 -12.19
N LEU A 6 6.26 -6.55 -11.69
CA LEU A 6 5.62 -6.78 -10.39
C LEU A 6 4.56 -7.88 -10.50
N LYS A 7 4.93 -9.11 -10.18
CA LYS A 7 4.06 -10.30 -10.32
C LYS A 7 3.82 -11.03 -9.01
N ARG A 8 4.83 -11.13 -8.15
CA ARG A 8 4.77 -11.84 -6.87
C ARG A 8 5.37 -11.00 -5.79
N GLY A 9 4.53 -10.43 -4.94
CA GLY A 9 4.94 -9.61 -3.81
C GLY A 9 4.64 -10.24 -2.47
N MET A 10 5.28 -9.68 -1.44
CA MET A 10 5.01 -10.00 -0.05
C MET A 10 5.05 -8.73 0.79
N ASN A 11 4.08 -8.60 1.70
CA ASN A 11 4.13 -7.58 2.74
C ASN A 11 5.10 -8.03 3.83
N ILE A 12 6.05 -7.15 4.21
CA ILE A 12 6.99 -7.40 5.30
C ILE A 12 6.75 -6.33 6.37
N ASP A 13 6.03 -6.71 7.42
CA ASP A 13 5.76 -5.87 8.58
C ASP A 13 6.41 -6.47 9.84
N LEU A 14 7.57 -5.95 10.19
CA LEU A 14 8.36 -6.40 11.35
C LEU A 14 8.64 -5.24 12.32
N LYS A 15 7.75 -4.27 12.39
CA LYS A 15 7.85 -3.15 13.32
C LYS A 15 7.81 -3.62 14.80
N PRO A 16 8.53 -2.96 15.71
CA PRO A 16 9.55 -1.93 15.47
C PRO A 16 10.81 -2.53 14.80
N TRP A 17 11.47 -1.75 13.96
CA TRP A 17 12.65 -2.16 13.17
C TRP A 17 13.94 -2.20 14.02
N THR A 18 13.98 -3.08 15.02
CA THR A 18 15.21 -3.38 15.78
C THR A 18 16.23 -4.10 14.90
N ASP A 19 17.48 -4.16 15.34
CA ASP A 19 18.53 -4.88 14.60
C ASP A 19 18.20 -6.36 14.42
N GLU A 20 17.55 -6.97 15.41
CA GLU A 20 17.04 -8.35 15.32
C GLU A 20 15.98 -8.48 14.23
N ARG A 21 15.01 -7.55 14.19
CA ARG A 21 13.94 -7.54 13.17
C ARG A 21 14.49 -7.26 11.78
N LYS A 22 15.49 -6.40 11.66
CA LYS A 22 16.20 -6.20 10.39
C LYS A 22 16.94 -7.44 9.92
N ALA A 23 17.58 -8.19 10.84
CA ALA A 23 18.21 -9.46 10.51
C ALA A 23 17.18 -10.54 10.11
N GLU A 24 16.02 -10.56 10.76
CA GLU A 24 14.89 -11.42 10.40
C GLU A 24 14.35 -11.08 9.02
N ALA A 25 14.14 -9.78 8.73
CA ALA A 25 13.68 -9.32 7.43
C ALA A 25 14.62 -9.76 6.30
N ARG A 26 15.94 -9.66 6.48
CA ARG A 26 16.90 -10.16 5.49
C ARG A 26 16.75 -11.64 5.23
N ARG A 27 16.58 -12.46 6.27
CA ARG A 27 16.34 -13.89 6.09
C ARG A 27 15.04 -14.18 5.32
N TYR A 28 13.97 -13.44 5.59
CA TYR A 28 12.72 -13.55 4.82
C TYR A 28 12.93 -13.13 3.37
N MET A 29 13.60 -12.03 3.12
CA MET A 29 13.93 -11.57 1.76
C MET A 29 14.72 -12.63 0.98
N ASP A 30 15.70 -13.28 1.61
CA ASP A 30 16.46 -14.38 0.98
C ASP A 30 15.56 -15.57 0.62
N ILE A 31 14.63 -15.94 1.50
CA ILE A 31 13.66 -17.02 1.25
C ILE A 31 12.72 -16.63 0.10
N LEU A 32 12.16 -15.42 0.15
CA LEU A 32 11.25 -14.92 -0.86
C LEU A 32 11.93 -14.83 -2.22
N LYS A 33 13.18 -14.36 -2.26
CA LYS A 33 13.95 -14.29 -3.52
C LYS A 33 14.17 -15.66 -4.14
N LYS A 34 14.55 -16.67 -3.33
CA LYS A 34 14.69 -18.06 -3.77
C LYS A 34 13.36 -18.66 -4.24
N ALA A 35 12.23 -18.22 -3.67
CA ALA A 35 10.89 -18.64 -4.07
C ALA A 35 10.36 -17.88 -5.31
N GLY A 36 11.14 -16.96 -5.89
CA GLY A 36 10.80 -16.25 -7.12
C GLY A 36 9.90 -15.04 -6.92
N PHE A 37 9.90 -14.46 -5.71
CA PHE A 37 9.25 -13.17 -5.47
C PHE A 37 10.09 -12.04 -6.10
N ASP A 38 9.43 -11.01 -6.61
CA ASP A 38 10.05 -9.90 -7.33
C ASP A 38 9.95 -8.56 -6.61
N HIS A 39 8.97 -8.41 -5.71
CA HIS A 39 8.80 -7.18 -4.94
C HIS A 39 8.38 -7.44 -3.50
N VAL A 40 8.61 -6.44 -2.66
CA VAL A 40 8.13 -6.38 -1.28
C VAL A 40 7.40 -5.07 -1.04
N ARG A 41 6.37 -5.12 -0.21
CA ARG A 41 5.68 -3.95 0.31
C ARG A 41 6.05 -3.76 1.77
N LEU A 42 6.52 -2.58 2.11
CA LEU A 42 7.01 -2.21 3.43
C LEU A 42 6.04 -1.20 4.06
N PRO A 43 5.18 -1.64 5.00
CA PRO A 43 4.25 -0.76 5.67
C PRO A 43 4.94 0.07 6.76
N PHE A 44 4.82 1.39 6.70
CA PHE A 44 5.34 2.33 7.69
C PHE A 44 4.20 3.11 8.35
N THR A 45 4.10 3.02 9.66
CA THR A 45 3.12 3.79 10.43
C THR A 45 3.64 5.20 10.69
N VAL A 46 2.88 6.20 10.29
CA VAL A 46 3.21 7.62 10.50
C VAL A 46 2.23 8.23 11.48
N ASN A 47 2.75 8.82 12.54
CA ASN A 47 1.96 9.64 13.47
C ASN A 47 2.50 11.07 13.44
N PRO A 48 1.79 12.04 12.83
CA PRO A 48 2.27 13.42 12.70
C PRO A 48 2.42 14.15 14.04
N ASP A 49 1.71 13.71 15.08
CA ASP A 49 1.82 14.26 16.44
C ASP A 49 3.02 13.71 17.21
N ASN A 50 3.61 12.61 16.72
CA ASN A 50 4.82 12.05 17.33
C ASN A 50 6.06 12.75 16.78
N PRO A 51 6.81 13.48 17.63
CA PRO A 51 8.06 14.12 17.21
C PRO A 51 9.07 13.16 16.57
N ALA A 52 9.01 11.86 16.89
CA ALA A 52 9.89 10.86 16.29
C ALA A 52 9.60 10.61 14.80
N CYS A 53 8.44 10.97 14.27
CA CYS A 53 8.09 10.83 12.86
C CYS A 53 8.45 12.06 12.00
N ARG A 54 9.38 12.89 12.43
CA ARG A 54 9.81 14.10 11.71
C ARG A 54 11.06 13.84 10.86
N PRO A 55 11.30 14.61 9.78
CA PRO A 55 12.45 14.43 8.89
C PRO A 55 13.80 14.50 9.56
N GLU A 56 13.94 15.35 10.58
CA GLU A 56 15.15 15.55 11.38
C GLU A 56 15.47 14.40 12.33
N THR A 57 14.59 13.42 12.47
CA THR A 57 14.74 12.27 13.35
C THR A 57 15.33 11.05 12.62
N SER A 58 15.53 9.97 13.36
CA SER A 58 15.96 8.69 12.79
C SER A 58 14.90 8.01 11.90
N PHE A 59 13.62 8.46 11.94
CA PHE A 59 12.50 7.78 11.28
C PHE A 59 12.64 7.74 9.74
N TYR A 60 12.91 8.88 9.09
CA TYR A 60 13.11 8.91 7.63
C TYR A 60 14.36 8.14 7.23
N LYS A 61 15.41 8.23 8.04
CA LYS A 61 16.60 7.41 7.85
C LYS A 61 16.27 5.92 7.95
N GLU A 62 15.49 5.51 8.93
CA GLU A 62 15.06 4.12 9.08
C GLU A 62 14.26 3.65 7.89
N MET A 63 13.26 4.42 7.43
CA MET A 63 12.50 4.10 6.21
C MET A 63 13.42 3.90 5.01
N ARG A 64 14.39 4.80 4.82
CA ARG A 64 15.38 4.71 3.74
C ARG A 64 16.27 3.48 3.88
N ASP A 65 16.82 3.21 5.07
CA ASP A 65 17.72 2.08 5.32
C ASP A 65 17.02 0.73 5.08
N ILE A 66 15.77 0.58 5.52
CA ILE A 66 14.97 -0.62 5.29
C ILE A 66 14.65 -0.80 3.80
N THR A 67 14.29 0.29 3.14
CA THR A 67 14.05 0.31 1.69
C THR A 67 15.32 -0.09 0.93
N GLN A 68 16.48 0.46 1.31
CA GLN A 68 17.76 0.12 0.70
C GLN A 68 18.13 -1.35 0.91
N MET A 69 17.88 -1.89 2.11
CA MET A 69 18.09 -3.30 2.40
C MET A 69 17.29 -4.21 1.46
N ALA A 70 16.05 -3.87 1.16
CA ALA A 70 15.22 -4.63 0.22
C ALA A 70 15.71 -4.48 -1.23
N LEU A 71 16.15 -3.30 -1.64
CA LEU A 71 16.78 -3.06 -2.95
C LEU A 71 18.06 -3.88 -3.13
N ASP A 72 18.92 -3.94 -2.10
CA ASP A 72 20.16 -4.72 -2.10
C ASP A 72 19.90 -6.22 -2.19
N SER A 73 18.75 -6.68 -1.66
CA SER A 73 18.25 -8.05 -1.82
C SER A 73 17.65 -8.31 -3.21
N GLY A 74 17.64 -7.31 -4.11
CA GLY A 74 17.22 -7.42 -5.51
C GLY A 74 15.72 -7.31 -5.73
N PHE A 75 14.96 -6.70 -4.82
CA PHE A 75 13.52 -6.47 -4.96
C PHE A 75 13.20 -5.12 -5.58
N TYR A 76 12.01 -5.03 -6.18
CA TYR A 76 11.25 -3.79 -6.25
C TYR A 76 10.63 -3.54 -4.88
N VAL A 77 10.50 -2.28 -4.47
CA VAL A 77 10.11 -1.95 -3.09
C VAL A 77 8.97 -0.94 -3.09
N MET A 78 7.81 -1.33 -2.57
CA MET A 78 6.71 -0.42 -2.30
C MET A 78 6.87 0.12 -0.87
N VAL A 79 7.05 1.43 -0.77
CA VAL A 79 7.05 2.16 0.50
C VAL A 79 5.63 2.62 0.76
N ASP A 80 4.96 1.95 1.68
CA ASP A 80 3.56 2.16 2.01
C ASP A 80 3.39 2.95 3.31
N ILE A 81 2.56 3.99 3.28
CA ILE A 81 2.19 4.75 4.47
C ILE A 81 0.96 4.11 5.11
N HIS A 82 1.23 3.32 6.18
CA HIS A 82 0.30 2.36 6.78
C HIS A 82 0.20 2.43 8.32
N PRO A 83 -0.77 3.09 8.91
CA PRO A 83 -1.52 4.25 8.44
C PRO A 83 -0.75 5.58 8.60
N PHE A 84 -1.33 6.65 8.07
CA PHE A 84 -1.05 8.00 8.57
C PHE A 84 -2.11 8.32 9.62
N ALA A 85 -1.70 8.42 10.89
CA ALA A 85 -2.63 8.49 12.01
C ALA A 85 -3.59 9.67 11.91
N GLY A 86 -4.85 9.43 12.20
CA GLY A 86 -5.92 10.42 12.19
C GLY A 86 -6.51 10.75 10.82
N MET A 87 -5.95 10.22 9.72
CA MET A 87 -6.47 10.55 8.37
C MET A 87 -7.87 10.01 8.14
N ASN A 88 -8.16 8.79 8.56
CA ASN A 88 -9.48 8.19 8.39
C ASN A 88 -10.55 8.84 9.27
N GLU A 89 -10.17 9.40 10.43
CA GLU A 89 -11.07 10.05 11.39
C GLU A 89 -11.30 11.53 11.05
N ASN A 90 -10.30 12.21 10.51
CA ASN A 90 -10.35 13.64 10.21
C ASN A 90 -9.44 14.00 9.02
N PRO A 91 -9.80 13.60 7.78
CA PRO A 91 -8.97 13.80 6.61
C PRO A 91 -8.66 15.28 6.33
N LEU A 92 -9.65 16.17 6.45
CA LEU A 92 -9.45 17.61 6.22
C LEU A 92 -8.54 18.25 7.28
N GLY A 93 -8.68 17.87 8.54
CA GLY A 93 -7.85 18.39 9.62
C GLY A 93 -6.39 17.94 9.52
N ASN A 94 -6.13 16.76 8.98
CA ASN A 94 -4.79 16.20 8.84
C ASN A 94 -4.19 16.39 7.43
N LYS A 95 -4.94 16.93 6.47
CA LYS A 95 -4.52 17.14 5.09
C LYS A 95 -3.17 17.85 4.99
N ASN A 96 -3.00 18.99 5.64
CA ASN A 96 -1.76 19.77 5.54
C ASN A 96 -0.54 18.99 6.10
N ALA A 97 -0.73 18.26 7.19
CA ALA A 97 0.33 17.43 7.77
C ALA A 97 0.72 16.27 6.81
N PHE A 98 -0.26 15.64 6.19
CA PHE A 98 -0.07 14.58 5.23
C PHE A 98 0.66 15.05 3.95
N LEU A 99 0.24 16.19 3.39
CA LEU A 99 0.88 16.79 2.22
C LEU A 99 2.33 17.20 2.52
N LYS A 100 2.54 17.83 3.68
CA LYS A 100 3.90 18.18 4.14
C LYS A 100 4.78 16.93 4.28
N PHE A 101 4.27 15.87 4.93
CA PHE A 101 4.99 14.61 5.08
C PHE A 101 5.42 14.05 3.71
N TRP A 102 4.51 13.98 2.73
CA TRP A 102 4.85 13.50 1.40
C TRP A 102 5.86 14.38 0.67
N SER A 103 5.75 15.70 0.80
CA SER A 103 6.73 16.64 0.23
C SER A 103 8.14 16.37 0.78
N GLU A 104 8.25 16.18 2.10
CA GLU A 104 9.51 15.95 2.81
C GLU A 104 10.08 14.56 2.54
N LEU A 105 9.26 13.51 2.64
CA LEU A 105 9.71 12.13 2.40
C LEU A 105 10.14 11.93 0.95
N ALA A 106 9.35 12.44 0.01
CA ALA A 106 9.67 12.33 -1.41
C ALA A 106 10.99 13.02 -1.76
N ASP A 107 11.26 14.20 -1.20
CA ASP A 107 12.54 14.89 -1.39
C ASP A 107 13.70 14.13 -0.71
N TYR A 108 13.49 13.58 0.48
CA TYR A 108 14.49 12.79 1.19
C TYR A 108 14.87 11.49 0.46
N MET A 109 13.94 10.90 -0.29
CA MET A 109 14.14 9.63 -1.01
C MET A 109 14.33 9.81 -2.53
N LYS A 110 14.48 11.04 -3.04
CA LYS A 110 14.50 11.33 -4.49
C LYS A 110 15.63 10.67 -5.27
N ASP A 111 16.75 10.42 -4.61
CA ASP A 111 17.96 9.82 -5.19
C ASP A 111 17.99 8.28 -5.05
N MET A 112 16.97 7.66 -4.45
CA MET A 112 16.86 6.21 -4.39
C MET A 112 16.56 5.61 -5.77
N ASP A 113 16.96 4.34 -5.93
CA ASP A 113 16.78 3.53 -7.14
C ASP A 113 15.33 3.66 -7.69
N GLU A 114 15.20 3.61 -9.02
CA GLU A 114 13.88 3.67 -9.70
C GLU A 114 12.94 2.49 -9.35
N ARG A 115 13.47 1.41 -8.76
CA ARG A 115 12.68 0.29 -8.24
C ARG A 115 11.90 0.60 -6.97
N VAL A 116 12.11 1.78 -6.37
CA VAL A 116 11.26 2.25 -5.26
C VAL A 116 9.97 2.82 -5.81
N ILE A 117 8.86 2.40 -5.23
CA ILE A 117 7.50 2.82 -5.53
C ILE A 117 6.93 3.48 -4.28
N PHE A 118 6.26 4.61 -4.42
CA PHE A 118 5.55 5.24 -3.31
C PHE A 118 4.08 4.87 -3.32
N GLU A 119 3.60 4.22 -2.27
CA GLU A 119 2.20 3.98 -2.04
C GLU A 119 1.66 5.09 -1.14
N VAL A 120 0.75 5.90 -1.70
CA VAL A 120 0.36 7.18 -1.09
C VAL A 120 -0.28 6.98 0.27
N MET A 121 -1.18 6.00 0.39
CA MET A 121 -1.83 5.65 1.65
C MET A 121 -2.40 4.24 1.62
N ASN A 122 -2.44 3.62 2.78
CA ASN A 122 -3.14 2.37 3.01
C ASN A 122 -4.60 2.63 3.41
N GLU A 123 -5.52 1.90 2.80
CA GLU A 123 -6.91 1.71 3.23
C GLU A 123 -7.65 2.97 3.70
N PRO A 124 -7.83 3.98 2.82
CA PRO A 124 -8.65 5.14 3.16
C PRO A 124 -10.10 4.70 3.40
N ASP A 125 -10.65 5.06 4.57
CA ASP A 125 -11.99 4.64 5.01
C ASP A 125 -12.64 5.67 5.97
N ASN A 126 -13.76 5.34 6.59
CA ASN A 126 -14.52 6.15 7.53
C ASN A 126 -14.99 7.47 6.92
N LYS A 127 -14.38 8.59 7.36
CA LYS A 127 -14.68 9.93 6.84
C LYS A 127 -13.95 10.25 5.54
N TYR A 128 -13.14 9.33 5.04
CA TYR A 128 -12.42 9.45 3.80
C TYR A 128 -13.28 8.91 2.65
N ASP A 129 -14.29 9.66 2.25
CA ASP A 129 -15.10 9.31 1.08
C ASP A 129 -14.28 9.46 -0.21
N TYR A 130 -14.82 8.98 -1.33
CA TYR A 130 -14.13 9.01 -2.62
C TYR A 130 -13.85 10.44 -3.14
N VAL A 131 -14.64 11.46 -2.75
CA VAL A 131 -14.41 12.85 -3.15
C VAL A 131 -13.17 13.40 -2.43
N LEU A 132 -13.11 13.24 -1.11
CA LEU A 132 -11.95 13.67 -0.32
C LEU A 132 -10.70 12.86 -0.66
N LEU A 133 -10.85 11.57 -0.95
CA LEU A 133 -9.74 10.73 -1.39
C LEU A 133 -9.14 11.28 -2.69
N ASN A 134 -9.97 11.51 -3.71
CA ASN A 134 -9.50 12.05 -4.99
C ASN A 134 -8.79 13.39 -4.82
N GLU A 135 -9.35 14.29 -4.01
CA GLU A 135 -8.74 15.59 -3.73
C GLU A 135 -7.37 15.44 -3.07
N ILE A 136 -7.34 14.81 -1.89
CA ILE A 136 -6.14 14.79 -1.04
C ILE A 136 -5.04 13.92 -1.64
N GLN A 137 -5.40 12.77 -2.22
CA GLN A 137 -4.44 11.88 -2.86
C GLN A 137 -3.79 12.56 -4.08
N ASN A 138 -4.58 13.23 -4.91
CA ASN A 138 -4.04 13.95 -6.07
C ASN A 138 -3.16 15.14 -5.67
N GLU A 139 -3.45 15.82 -4.56
CA GLU A 139 -2.56 16.83 -4.01
C GLU A 139 -1.25 16.22 -3.49
N ALA A 140 -1.31 15.08 -2.78
CA ALA A 140 -0.11 14.37 -2.33
C ALA A 140 0.75 13.91 -3.53
N ILE A 141 0.14 13.39 -4.59
CA ILE A 141 0.83 13.05 -5.84
C ILE A 141 1.55 14.29 -6.42
N LYS A 142 0.91 15.47 -6.42
CA LYS A 142 1.55 16.71 -6.87
C LYS A 142 2.77 17.08 -6.00
N GLU A 143 2.67 16.89 -4.67
CA GLU A 143 3.82 17.12 -3.79
C GLU A 143 4.98 16.17 -4.12
N ILE A 144 4.69 14.88 -4.28
CA ILE A 144 5.68 13.85 -4.67
C ILE A 144 6.35 14.22 -6.00
N ARG A 145 5.58 14.68 -6.99
CA ARG A 145 6.09 15.01 -8.32
C ARG A 145 7.07 16.17 -8.35
N LYS A 146 7.09 17.06 -7.36
CA LYS A 146 8.06 18.16 -7.27
C LYS A 146 9.52 17.65 -7.22
N SER A 147 9.76 16.54 -6.54
CA SER A 147 11.11 15.95 -6.39
C SER A 147 11.28 14.61 -7.12
N ASN A 148 10.18 13.91 -7.46
CA ASN A 148 10.16 12.60 -8.09
C ASN A 148 9.28 12.59 -9.35
N PRO A 149 9.67 13.26 -10.44
CA PRO A 149 8.80 13.46 -11.61
C PRO A 149 8.42 12.17 -12.35
N THR A 150 9.21 11.11 -12.22
CA THR A 150 9.02 9.84 -12.96
C THR A 150 8.86 8.62 -12.08
N ARG A 151 8.91 8.75 -10.75
CA ARG A 151 8.76 7.63 -9.82
C ARG A 151 7.38 7.01 -9.93
N TRP A 152 7.32 5.70 -9.92
CA TRP A 152 6.03 5.01 -9.86
C TRP A 152 5.33 5.26 -8.53
N ILE A 153 4.03 5.50 -8.62
CA ILE A 153 3.15 5.75 -7.48
C ILE A 153 2.02 4.72 -7.50
N ALA A 154 1.74 4.12 -6.35
CA ALA A 154 0.55 3.31 -6.11
C ALA A 154 -0.51 4.20 -5.45
N ALA A 155 -1.63 4.36 -6.11
CA ALA A 155 -2.77 5.11 -5.62
C ALA A 155 -3.80 4.17 -4.98
N ALA A 156 -4.45 4.63 -3.91
CA ALA A 156 -5.51 3.91 -3.22
C ALA A 156 -6.87 4.13 -3.88
N SER A 157 -7.79 3.17 -3.73
CA SER A 157 -9.23 3.38 -3.92
C SER A 157 -9.93 3.51 -2.56
N ALA A 158 -11.12 4.12 -2.53
CA ALA A 158 -11.85 4.34 -1.28
C ALA A 158 -12.31 3.01 -0.62
N HIS A 159 -12.71 3.11 0.64
CA HIS A 159 -13.20 1.99 1.45
C HIS A 159 -12.25 0.79 1.45
N CYS A 160 -11.08 0.98 2.06
CA CYS A 160 -10.07 -0.05 2.22
C CYS A 160 -9.56 -0.64 0.90
N ASN A 161 -9.30 0.20 -0.09
CA ASN A 161 -8.76 -0.21 -1.40
C ASN A 161 -9.63 -1.24 -2.14
N THR A 162 -10.96 -1.18 -1.98
CA THR A 162 -11.86 -2.16 -2.59
C THR A 162 -12.03 -1.97 -4.10
N ILE A 163 -12.24 -3.08 -4.79
CA ILE A 163 -12.43 -3.12 -6.25
C ILE A 163 -13.66 -2.32 -6.68
N GLU A 164 -14.75 -2.37 -5.91
CA GLU A 164 -16.00 -1.68 -6.21
C GLU A 164 -15.85 -0.16 -6.30
N ASN A 165 -14.90 0.40 -5.57
CA ASN A 165 -14.69 1.84 -5.53
C ASN A 165 -13.76 2.38 -6.63
N LEU A 166 -13.20 1.51 -7.46
CA LEU A 166 -12.41 1.93 -8.62
C LEU A 166 -13.18 2.87 -9.56
N MET A 167 -14.48 2.67 -9.70
CA MET A 167 -15.32 3.50 -10.58
C MET A 167 -15.42 4.97 -10.16
N HIS A 168 -15.09 5.29 -8.91
CA HIS A 168 -15.10 6.65 -8.36
C HIS A 168 -13.71 7.28 -8.29
N LEU A 169 -12.67 6.53 -8.70
CA LEU A 169 -11.28 6.99 -8.60
C LEU A 169 -10.92 7.93 -9.75
N GLU A 170 -10.48 9.12 -9.41
CA GLU A 170 -10.00 10.14 -10.35
C GLU A 170 -8.50 10.36 -10.14
N LEU A 171 -7.71 10.07 -11.17
CA LEU A 171 -6.26 10.24 -11.15
C LEU A 171 -5.81 11.20 -12.26
N PRO A 172 -4.66 11.90 -12.10
CA PRO A 172 -4.12 12.78 -13.11
C PRO A 172 -3.96 12.05 -14.46
N ALA A 173 -4.70 12.47 -15.49
CA ALA A 173 -4.79 11.76 -16.77
C ALA A 173 -3.43 11.67 -17.50
N ASP A 174 -2.61 12.70 -17.36
CA ASP A 174 -1.32 12.83 -18.05
C ASP A 174 -0.18 12.10 -17.32
N ASP A 175 -0.35 11.74 -16.07
CA ASP A 175 0.66 11.02 -15.29
C ASP A 175 0.50 9.50 -15.49
N LYS A 176 1.35 8.94 -16.34
CA LYS A 176 1.33 7.50 -16.70
C LYS A 176 2.07 6.62 -15.70
N ASN A 177 2.81 7.21 -14.76
CA ASN A 177 3.55 6.46 -13.74
C ASN A 177 2.76 6.32 -12.43
N ILE A 178 1.44 6.19 -12.55
CA ILE A 178 0.53 5.87 -11.46
C ILE A 178 -0.21 4.59 -11.80
N PHE A 179 -0.20 3.64 -10.88
CA PHE A 179 -1.08 2.46 -10.89
C PHE A 179 -1.94 2.43 -9.63
N VAL A 180 -2.91 1.54 -9.55
CA VAL A 180 -3.82 1.44 -8.41
C VAL A 180 -3.53 0.18 -7.61
N THR A 181 -3.45 0.33 -6.29
CA THR A 181 -3.38 -0.80 -5.36
C THR A 181 -4.78 -1.17 -4.87
N LEU A 182 -5.07 -2.46 -4.82
CA LEU A 182 -6.34 -3.03 -4.40
C LEU A 182 -6.10 -4.04 -3.29
N HIS A 183 -7.08 -4.19 -2.40
CA HIS A 183 -7.11 -5.21 -1.36
C HIS A 183 -8.30 -6.14 -1.56
N GLU A 184 -8.07 -7.45 -1.43
CA GLU A 184 -9.14 -8.44 -1.63
C GLU A 184 -9.13 -9.48 -0.52
N TYR A 185 -10.10 -9.39 0.34
CA TYR A 185 -10.31 -10.28 1.47
C TYR A 185 -11.69 -10.95 1.46
N THR A 186 -12.43 -10.87 0.34
CA THR A 186 -13.76 -11.49 0.23
C THR A 186 -13.67 -13.01 0.05
N PRO A 187 -14.43 -13.81 0.83
CA PRO A 187 -15.35 -13.39 1.87
C PRO A 187 -14.65 -13.21 3.24
N MET A 188 -14.84 -12.05 3.85
CA MET A 188 -14.13 -11.68 5.08
C MET A 188 -14.32 -12.67 6.24
N LYS A 189 -15.48 -13.34 6.35
CA LYS A 189 -15.71 -14.38 7.37
C LYS A 189 -14.76 -15.57 7.23
N PHE A 190 -14.25 -15.85 6.04
CA PHE A 190 -13.23 -16.86 5.81
C PHE A 190 -11.82 -16.30 6.04
N THR A 191 -11.52 -15.16 5.43
CA THR A 191 -10.16 -14.61 5.45
C THR A 191 -9.74 -14.09 6.82
N HIS A 192 -10.70 -13.58 7.61
CA HIS A 192 -10.48 -13.02 8.95
C HIS A 192 -11.07 -13.92 10.06
N GLN A 193 -11.26 -15.22 9.79
CA GLN A 193 -11.74 -16.13 10.83
C GLN A 193 -10.78 -16.12 12.03
N GLY A 194 -11.33 -16.05 13.26
CA GLY A 194 -10.55 -15.99 14.48
C GLY A 194 -9.83 -14.65 14.74
N ALA A 195 -10.07 -13.62 13.95
CA ALA A 195 -9.45 -12.30 14.12
C ALA A 195 -9.93 -11.62 15.42
N ASP A 196 -9.04 -11.44 16.37
CA ASP A 196 -9.32 -10.82 17.68
C ASP A 196 -9.25 -9.29 17.66
N TRP A 197 -8.67 -8.71 16.61
CA TRP A 197 -8.61 -7.26 16.41
C TRP A 197 -9.83 -6.66 15.69
N MET A 198 -10.70 -7.52 15.12
CA MET A 198 -11.91 -7.12 14.44
C MET A 198 -13.08 -7.04 15.41
N SER A 199 -13.91 -6.00 15.28
CA SER A 199 -15.16 -5.93 16.04
C SER A 199 -16.15 -6.97 15.55
N GLY A 200 -16.93 -7.56 16.50
CA GLY A 200 -17.96 -8.55 16.17
C GLY A 200 -17.50 -9.99 16.36
N ASP A 201 -18.30 -10.94 15.85
CA ASP A 201 -18.05 -12.37 15.95
C ASP A 201 -17.35 -12.90 14.70
N TRP A 202 -16.16 -13.45 14.89
CA TRP A 202 -15.30 -14.00 13.84
C TRP A 202 -14.97 -15.48 14.15
N PRO A 203 -15.95 -16.40 13.98
CA PRO A 203 -15.75 -17.80 14.31
C PRO A 203 -14.69 -18.44 13.43
N THR A 204 -14.03 -19.45 13.96
CA THR A 204 -13.08 -20.32 13.23
C THR A 204 -13.81 -21.49 12.55
N GLY A 205 -13.12 -22.20 11.65
CA GLY A 205 -13.67 -23.34 10.94
C GLY A 205 -14.55 -22.97 9.75
N VAL A 206 -14.53 -21.71 9.33
CA VAL A 206 -15.21 -21.26 8.10
C VAL A 206 -14.47 -21.84 6.90
N VAL A 207 -15.20 -22.46 6.00
CA VAL A 207 -14.67 -23.02 4.74
C VAL A 207 -15.04 -22.14 3.55
N TRP A 208 -14.20 -22.15 2.52
CA TRP A 208 -14.39 -21.42 1.27
C TRP A 208 -14.12 -22.33 0.08
N GLY A 209 -14.63 -21.99 -1.08
CA GLY A 209 -14.27 -22.63 -2.35
C GLY A 209 -15.46 -23.26 -3.06
N SER A 210 -16.71 -22.92 -2.67
CA SER A 210 -17.88 -23.25 -3.46
C SER A 210 -17.82 -22.58 -4.85
N ASP A 211 -18.51 -23.14 -5.84
CA ASP A 211 -18.58 -22.55 -7.18
C ASP A 211 -19.15 -21.13 -7.18
N LYS A 212 -20.07 -20.84 -6.26
CA LYS A 212 -20.63 -19.48 -6.10
C LYS A 212 -19.57 -18.49 -5.63
N GLU A 213 -18.78 -18.86 -4.64
CA GLU A 213 -17.71 -18.00 -4.09
C GLU A 213 -16.60 -17.78 -5.10
N ARG A 214 -16.20 -18.82 -5.85
CA ARG A 214 -15.22 -18.70 -6.94
C ARG A 214 -15.70 -17.75 -8.02
N ARG A 215 -16.94 -17.90 -8.51
CA ARG A 215 -17.53 -16.99 -9.50
C ARG A 215 -17.64 -15.55 -9.00
N LEU A 216 -17.92 -15.34 -7.70
CA LEU A 216 -17.92 -14.00 -7.12
C LEU A 216 -16.54 -13.36 -7.17
N LEU A 217 -15.50 -14.09 -6.79
CA LEU A 217 -14.14 -13.60 -6.84
C LEU A 217 -13.68 -13.32 -8.28
N GLU A 218 -13.98 -14.21 -9.21
CA GLU A 218 -13.72 -14.02 -10.65
C GLU A 218 -14.38 -12.75 -11.18
N TYR A 219 -15.67 -12.54 -10.84
CA TYR A 219 -16.39 -11.33 -11.23
C TYR A 219 -15.75 -10.04 -10.69
N ARG A 220 -15.27 -10.06 -9.46
CA ARG A 220 -14.58 -8.92 -8.85
C ARG A 220 -13.27 -8.59 -9.59
N PHE A 221 -12.47 -9.59 -9.90
CA PHE A 221 -11.24 -9.38 -10.68
C PHE A 221 -11.54 -8.97 -12.13
N ASP A 222 -12.62 -9.45 -12.73
CA ASP A 222 -13.07 -8.97 -14.03
C ASP A 222 -13.46 -7.49 -14.00
N MET A 223 -14.06 -7.00 -12.92
CA MET A 223 -14.32 -5.57 -12.74
C MET A 223 -13.02 -4.76 -12.70
N ALA A 224 -12.05 -5.19 -11.91
CA ALA A 224 -10.75 -4.54 -11.83
C ALA A 224 -10.03 -4.53 -13.20
N LYS A 225 -10.07 -5.66 -13.91
CA LYS A 225 -9.49 -5.77 -15.24
C LYS A 225 -10.15 -4.83 -16.25
N ARG A 226 -11.48 -4.77 -16.28
CA ARG A 226 -12.23 -3.86 -17.18
C ARG A 226 -11.91 -2.39 -16.90
N TRP A 227 -11.78 -2.03 -15.63
CA TRP A 227 -11.37 -0.69 -15.23
C TRP A 227 -9.93 -0.40 -15.74
N SER A 228 -9.03 -1.33 -15.52
CA SER A 228 -7.63 -1.24 -15.97
C SER A 228 -7.54 -1.06 -17.49
N ASP A 229 -8.28 -1.86 -18.26
CA ASP A 229 -8.31 -1.80 -19.73
C ASP A 229 -8.90 -0.46 -20.22
N PHE A 230 -9.95 0.04 -19.56
CA PHE A 230 -10.64 1.27 -19.94
C PHE A 230 -9.78 2.52 -19.70
N TYR A 231 -9.14 2.59 -18.52
CA TYR A 231 -8.31 3.74 -18.16
C TYR A 231 -6.85 3.64 -18.61
N GLY A 232 -6.45 2.47 -19.13
CA GLY A 232 -5.06 2.20 -19.53
C GLY A 232 -4.07 2.27 -18.35
N ARG A 233 -4.52 1.86 -17.15
CA ARG A 233 -3.72 1.88 -15.94
C ARG A 233 -3.61 0.48 -15.35
N TYR A 234 -2.43 0.15 -14.84
CA TYR A 234 -2.25 -1.12 -14.12
C TYR A 234 -3.00 -1.12 -12.79
N VAL A 235 -3.47 -2.29 -12.40
CA VAL A 235 -3.95 -2.58 -11.05
C VAL A 235 -3.04 -3.60 -10.40
N HIS A 236 -2.80 -3.45 -9.11
CA HIS A 236 -1.96 -4.31 -8.31
C HIS A 236 -2.76 -4.80 -7.10
N LEU A 237 -2.68 -6.09 -6.80
CA LEU A 237 -3.27 -6.66 -5.59
C LEU A 237 -2.27 -6.50 -4.44
N GLY A 238 -2.42 -5.42 -3.67
CA GLY A 238 -1.51 -5.02 -2.59
C GLY A 238 -1.63 -5.90 -1.36
N GLU A 239 -2.87 -6.33 -1.07
CA GLU A 239 -3.13 -7.21 0.06
C GLU A 239 -4.18 -8.27 -0.28
N PHE A 240 -3.90 -9.49 0.13
CA PHE A 240 -4.82 -10.61 0.22
C PHE A 240 -4.23 -11.65 1.17
N GLY A 241 -5.06 -12.46 1.77
CA GLY A 241 -4.57 -13.48 2.69
C GLY A 241 -5.71 -14.16 3.45
N VAL A 242 -5.32 -15.09 4.30
CA VAL A 242 -6.22 -15.83 5.18
C VAL A 242 -5.53 -16.04 6.52
N MET A 243 -6.27 -15.84 7.61
CA MET A 243 -5.78 -16.17 8.95
C MET A 243 -5.47 -17.65 9.06
N CYS A 244 -4.29 -17.95 9.61
CA CYS A 244 -3.90 -19.30 10.00
C CYS A 244 -4.47 -19.58 11.40
N VAL A 245 -5.56 -20.35 11.50
CA VAL A 245 -6.27 -20.72 12.73
C VAL A 245 -6.26 -22.22 12.90
#